data_a802748acffd9d79b631f8d01bfec2bb
#
_entry.id   a802748acffd9d79b631f8d01bfec2bb
#
_cell.length_a   1.000
_cell.length_b   1.000
_cell.length_c   1.000
_cell.angle_alpha   90.00
_cell.angle_beta   90.00
_cell.angle_gamma   90.00
#
_symmetry.space_group_name_H-M   'P 1'
#
loop_
_entity.id
_entity.type
_entity.pdbx_description
1 polymer ?
#
loop_
_entity_poly.entity_id
_entity_poly.type
_entity_poly.pdbx_seq_one_letter_code
_entity_poly.pdbx_strand_id
1 'polypeptide(L)'
;MVFIDDEAIRALVAQEMLWSGNYISPTMHGDAYLNKPPLWNWILALSFTLHGGVNEWAARLPTVLGLLGFAATTYYFSRQHFSRYLAVIHAFTVITCGRMLFWDSMLALIDVTFSWVVYAQIMLLYEHGRRGDWWKAFGWAYALTAVGFMLKGLPAIVFQGLSVFAILGWTRSWKQFFRPAHLISGIGCLAILVLYYWQYSEYVDLEKVARRLFIESGKRTAVAHGFGESAQHFLAFPFEMGYHFLPW
;
A
#
# COMPACT_ATOMS: atom_id res chain seq x y z
N MET A 1 27.80 1.86 4.22
CA MET A 1 26.34 1.88 4.00
C MET A 1 25.86 0.45 4.06
N VAL A 2 24.98 0.13 4.99
CA VAL A 2 24.45 -1.23 5.17
C VAL A 2 22.94 -1.17 5.01
N PHE A 3 22.46 -1.58 3.83
CA PHE A 3 21.05 -1.84 3.60
C PHE A 3 20.71 -3.28 3.98
N ILE A 4 19.55 -3.47 4.56
CA ILE A 4 19.10 -4.77 5.10
C ILE A 4 17.86 -5.23 4.33
N ASP A 5 17.82 -6.54 3.99
CA ASP A 5 16.66 -7.18 3.37
C ASP A 5 16.21 -6.49 2.05
N ASP A 6 14.92 -6.40 1.81
CA ASP A 6 14.30 -5.77 0.64
C ASP A 6 14.69 -4.28 0.46
N GLU A 7 15.20 -3.61 1.52
CA GLU A 7 15.66 -2.22 1.46
C GLU A 7 16.76 -2.01 0.40
N ALA A 8 17.73 -2.95 0.35
CA ALA A 8 18.83 -2.91 -0.62
C ALA A 8 18.32 -2.95 -2.07
N ILE A 9 17.33 -3.81 -2.33
CA ILE A 9 16.70 -3.94 -3.64
C ILE A 9 16.00 -2.63 -4.04
N ARG A 10 15.26 -2.02 -3.09
CA ARG A 10 14.54 -0.76 -3.35
C ARG A 10 15.49 0.39 -3.64
N ALA A 11 16.55 0.50 -2.84
CA ALA A 11 17.56 1.53 -3.03
C ALA A 11 18.29 1.39 -4.38
N LEU A 12 18.67 0.16 -4.75
CA LEU A 12 19.34 -0.11 -6.03
C LEU A 12 18.43 0.23 -7.22
N VAL A 13 17.19 -0.23 -7.22
CA VAL A 13 16.24 0.05 -8.31
C VAL A 13 16.00 1.56 -8.47
N ALA A 14 15.84 2.28 -7.35
CA ALA A 14 15.67 3.73 -7.38
C ALA A 14 16.94 4.45 -7.90
N GLN A 15 18.13 3.95 -7.55
CA GLN A 15 19.40 4.46 -8.04
C GLN A 15 19.58 4.22 -9.54
N GLU A 16 19.22 3.04 -10.03
CA GLU A 16 19.28 2.75 -11.48
C GLU A 16 18.32 3.62 -12.28
N MET A 17 17.13 3.96 -11.74
CA MET A 17 16.23 4.94 -12.33
C MET A 17 16.88 6.31 -12.49
N LEU A 18 17.63 6.77 -11.48
CA LEU A 18 18.34 8.05 -11.52
C LEU A 18 19.47 8.01 -12.55
N TRP A 19 20.20 6.92 -12.68
CA TRP A 19 21.29 6.78 -13.65
C TRP A 19 20.82 6.66 -15.09
N SER A 20 19.75 5.88 -15.31
CA SER A 20 19.21 5.64 -16.67
C SER A 20 18.29 6.76 -17.16
N GLY A 21 17.71 7.56 -16.25
CA GLY A 21 16.63 8.49 -16.56
C GLY A 21 15.31 7.80 -16.91
N ASN A 22 15.22 6.46 -16.83
CA ASN A 22 14.00 5.71 -17.12
C ASN A 22 13.22 5.43 -15.84
N TYR A 23 12.14 6.18 -15.65
CA TYR A 23 11.24 6.04 -14.50
C TYR A 23 10.04 5.13 -14.78
N ILE A 24 9.83 4.72 -16.03
CA ILE A 24 8.67 3.92 -16.45
C ILE A 24 8.95 2.44 -16.25
N SER A 25 10.10 1.96 -16.73
CA SER A 25 10.52 0.56 -16.62
C SER A 25 11.69 0.45 -15.65
N PRO A 26 11.44 0.14 -14.37
CA PRO A 26 12.49 -0.08 -13.39
C PRO A 26 13.43 -1.20 -13.79
N THR A 27 14.71 -1.06 -13.48
CA THR A 27 15.72 -2.10 -13.68
C THR A 27 16.40 -2.47 -12.36
N MET A 28 16.99 -3.65 -12.32
CA MET A 28 17.88 -4.13 -11.27
C MET A 28 19.02 -4.93 -11.89
N HIS A 29 20.25 -4.46 -11.72
CA HIS A 29 21.45 -4.97 -12.41
C HIS A 29 21.33 -4.91 -13.95
N GLY A 30 20.60 -3.90 -14.46
CA GLY A 30 20.36 -3.73 -15.90
C GLY A 30 19.18 -4.54 -16.46
N ASP A 31 18.66 -5.52 -15.72
CA ASP A 31 17.49 -6.32 -16.10
C ASP A 31 16.19 -5.68 -15.63
N ALA A 32 15.08 -5.89 -16.36
CA ALA A 32 13.78 -5.36 -16.00
C ALA A 32 13.30 -5.88 -14.63
N TYR A 33 13.00 -4.96 -13.73
CA TYR A 33 12.51 -5.27 -12.38
C TYR A 33 10.98 -5.38 -12.37
N LEU A 34 10.46 -6.62 -12.29
CA LEU A 34 9.03 -6.92 -12.44
C LEU A 34 8.31 -7.25 -11.12
N ASN A 35 9.01 -7.24 -9.99
CA ASN A 35 8.46 -7.76 -8.74
C ASN A 35 7.42 -6.83 -8.09
N LYS A 36 7.55 -5.53 -8.30
CA LYS A 36 6.64 -4.51 -7.73
C LYS A 36 6.46 -3.35 -8.70
N PRO A 37 5.29 -2.68 -8.68
CA PRO A 37 5.10 -1.42 -9.40
C PRO A 37 6.03 -0.32 -8.90
N PRO A 38 6.22 0.78 -9.66
CA PRO A 38 7.36 1.69 -9.49
C PRO A 38 7.18 2.79 -8.43
N LEU A 39 5.98 3.05 -7.94
CA LEU A 39 5.71 4.26 -7.15
C LEU A 39 6.63 4.40 -5.93
N TRP A 40 6.93 3.30 -5.23
CA TRP A 40 7.86 3.37 -4.11
C TRP A 40 9.27 3.75 -4.56
N ASN A 41 9.73 3.22 -5.69
CA ASN A 41 11.04 3.55 -6.23
C ASN A 41 11.11 5.00 -6.72
N TRP A 42 10.00 5.57 -7.23
CA TRP A 42 9.91 7.00 -7.55
C TRP A 42 10.05 7.88 -6.31
N ILE A 43 9.41 7.49 -5.21
CA ILE A 43 9.50 8.20 -3.93
C ILE A 43 10.95 8.16 -3.40
N LEU A 44 11.62 7.01 -3.49
CA LEU A 44 13.02 6.88 -3.11
C LEU A 44 13.94 7.68 -4.03
N ALA A 45 13.76 7.62 -5.34
CA ALA A 45 14.53 8.39 -6.31
C ALA A 45 14.41 9.91 -6.05
N LEU A 46 13.20 10.39 -5.76
CA LEU A 46 12.97 11.77 -5.35
C LEU A 46 13.73 12.10 -4.05
N SER A 47 13.64 11.23 -3.04
CA SER A 47 14.35 11.41 -1.78
C SER A 47 15.87 11.47 -1.98
N PHE A 48 16.43 10.59 -2.81
CA PHE A 48 17.87 10.58 -3.15
C PHE A 48 18.29 11.87 -3.85
N THR A 49 17.47 12.36 -4.77
CA THR A 49 17.74 13.64 -5.47
C THR A 49 17.75 14.81 -4.49
N LEU A 50 16.79 14.86 -3.57
CA LEU A 50 16.69 15.95 -2.58
C LEU A 50 17.85 15.96 -1.57
N HIS A 51 18.42 14.78 -1.26
CA HIS A 51 19.50 14.64 -0.31
C HIS A 51 20.90 14.56 -0.96
N GLY A 52 20.99 14.78 -2.27
CA GLY A 52 22.26 14.80 -3.00
C GLY A 52 22.92 13.44 -3.18
N GLY A 53 22.19 12.33 -3.03
CA GLY A 53 22.69 10.99 -3.27
C GLY A 53 22.03 9.89 -2.46
N VAL A 54 22.49 8.65 -2.73
CA VAL A 54 21.99 7.44 -2.05
C VAL A 54 22.68 7.30 -0.70
N ASN A 55 21.92 7.38 0.36
CA ASN A 55 22.37 7.10 1.72
C ASN A 55 21.20 6.57 2.55
N GLU A 56 21.49 6.02 3.73
CA GLU A 56 20.50 5.38 4.60
C GLU A 56 19.40 6.34 5.05
N TRP A 57 19.73 7.59 5.34
CA TRP A 57 18.76 8.62 5.71
C TRP A 57 17.78 8.90 4.58
N ALA A 58 18.30 9.16 3.39
CA ALA A 58 17.49 9.43 2.22
C ALA A 58 16.58 8.24 1.85
N ALA A 59 17.05 7.00 2.06
CA ALA A 59 16.25 5.80 1.82
C ALA A 59 15.12 5.62 2.85
N ARG A 60 15.40 5.86 4.14
CA ARG A 60 14.47 5.59 5.25
C ARG A 60 13.50 6.73 5.53
N LEU A 61 13.86 7.97 5.19
CA LEU A 61 13.01 9.15 5.42
C LEU A 61 11.58 9.00 4.86
N PRO A 62 11.35 8.51 3.63
CA PRO A 62 10.00 8.31 3.11
C PRO A 62 9.15 7.36 3.97
N THR A 63 9.74 6.30 4.53
CA THR A 63 9.02 5.40 5.44
C THR A 63 8.63 6.09 6.74
N VAL A 64 9.53 6.90 7.31
CA VAL A 64 9.26 7.69 8.52
C VAL A 64 8.15 8.71 8.26
N LEU A 65 8.18 9.40 7.12
CA LEU A 65 7.12 10.33 6.73
C LEU A 65 5.78 9.60 6.53
N GLY A 66 5.81 8.42 5.93
CA GLY A 66 4.64 7.54 5.81
C GLY A 66 4.06 7.15 7.17
N LEU A 67 4.92 6.81 8.15
CA LEU A 67 4.52 6.49 9.52
C LEU A 67 3.87 7.69 10.22
N LEU A 68 4.46 8.88 10.11
CA LEU A 68 3.88 10.11 10.65
C LEU A 68 2.55 10.46 9.98
N GLY A 69 2.44 10.28 8.66
CA GLY A 69 1.21 10.42 7.91
C GLY A 69 0.13 9.45 8.40
N PHE A 70 0.51 8.21 8.67
CA PHE A 70 -0.39 7.19 9.21
C PHE A 70 -0.91 7.60 10.61
N ALA A 71 -0.02 8.03 11.51
CA ALA A 71 -0.42 8.52 12.82
C ALA A 71 -1.37 9.73 12.74
N ALA A 72 -1.04 10.72 11.89
CA ALA A 72 -1.87 11.91 11.70
C ALA A 72 -3.25 11.55 11.13
N THR A 73 -3.31 10.63 10.17
CA THR A 73 -4.57 10.15 9.59
C THR A 73 -5.40 9.37 10.63
N THR A 74 -4.75 8.53 11.43
CA THR A 74 -5.42 7.82 12.53
C THR A 74 -5.98 8.78 13.55
N TYR A 75 -5.20 9.78 13.96
CA TYR A 75 -5.67 10.83 14.85
C TYR A 75 -6.88 11.58 14.26
N TYR A 76 -6.79 12.00 13.01
CA TYR A 76 -7.85 12.76 12.33
C TYR A 76 -9.19 12.00 12.32
N PHE A 77 -9.20 10.74 11.93
CA PHE A 77 -10.42 9.94 11.90
C PHE A 77 -10.91 9.57 13.30
N SER A 78 -10.01 9.21 14.21
CA SER A 78 -10.37 8.90 15.59
C SER A 78 -11.02 10.10 16.32
N ARG A 79 -10.57 11.34 16.01
CA ARG A 79 -11.17 12.56 16.59
C ARG A 79 -12.62 12.79 16.20
N GLN A 80 -13.08 12.18 15.12
CA GLN A 80 -14.49 12.31 14.69
C GLN A 80 -15.43 11.45 15.55
N HIS A 81 -14.90 10.44 16.25
CA HIS A 81 -15.70 9.47 17.00
C HIS A 81 -15.35 9.44 18.51
N PHE A 82 -14.16 9.86 18.88
CA PHE A 82 -13.62 9.74 20.23
C PHE A 82 -13.11 11.07 20.78
N SER A 83 -12.86 11.09 22.09
CA SER A 83 -12.23 12.23 22.76
C SER A 83 -10.81 12.48 22.22
N ARG A 84 -10.28 13.70 22.43
CA ARG A 84 -8.92 14.05 22.04
C ARG A 84 -7.87 13.09 22.61
N TYR A 85 -8.03 12.70 23.86
CA TYR A 85 -7.09 11.79 24.53
C TYR A 85 -7.09 10.41 23.89
N LEU A 86 -8.25 9.83 23.63
CA LEU A 86 -8.35 8.55 22.95
C LEU A 86 -7.82 8.61 21.51
N ALA A 87 -8.06 9.69 20.79
CA ALA A 87 -7.52 9.85 19.44
C ALA A 87 -5.98 9.92 19.42
N VAL A 88 -5.38 10.57 20.42
CA VAL A 88 -3.92 10.58 20.61
C VAL A 88 -3.42 9.17 20.93
N ILE A 89 -4.07 8.46 21.85
CA ILE A 89 -3.69 7.08 22.20
C ILE A 89 -3.75 6.19 20.97
N HIS A 90 -4.83 6.24 20.16
CA HIS A 90 -4.93 5.45 18.92
C HIS A 90 -3.78 5.74 17.95
N ALA A 91 -3.47 7.03 17.73
CA ALA A 91 -2.36 7.40 16.84
C ALA A 91 -1.02 6.87 17.37
N PHE A 92 -0.77 7.00 18.68
CA PHE A 92 0.44 6.45 19.31
C PHE A 92 0.51 4.93 19.23
N THR A 93 -0.57 4.23 19.50
CA THR A 93 -0.64 2.76 19.40
C THR A 93 -0.22 2.27 18.02
N VAL A 94 -0.69 2.93 16.94
CA VAL A 94 -0.33 2.56 15.57
C VAL A 94 1.17 2.68 15.31
N ILE A 95 1.80 3.79 15.73
CA ILE A 95 3.23 4.03 15.43
C ILE A 95 4.19 3.38 16.41
N THR A 96 3.70 2.94 17.57
CA THR A 96 4.53 2.33 18.62
C THR A 96 4.24 0.86 18.85
N CYS A 97 3.37 0.22 18.06
CA CYS A 97 3.26 -1.23 18.11
C CYS A 97 4.58 -1.86 17.67
N GLY A 98 4.94 -2.99 18.30
CA GLY A 98 6.28 -3.55 18.23
C GLY A 98 6.77 -3.77 16.81
N ARG A 99 5.95 -4.32 15.93
CA ARG A 99 6.31 -4.54 14.53
C ARG A 99 6.60 -3.23 13.78
N MET A 100 5.74 -2.22 13.92
CA MET A 100 5.94 -0.92 13.27
C MET A 100 7.20 -0.23 13.79
N LEU A 101 7.39 -0.22 15.12
CA LEU A 101 8.48 0.52 15.75
C LEU A 101 9.84 -0.13 15.52
N PHE A 102 9.94 -1.47 15.63
CA PHE A 102 11.23 -2.17 15.63
C PHE A 102 11.62 -2.76 14.29
N TRP A 103 10.72 -2.79 13.31
CA TRP A 103 11.02 -3.38 12.00
C TRP A 103 10.55 -2.52 10.84
N ASP A 104 9.24 -2.35 10.68
CA ASP A 104 8.70 -1.78 9.45
C ASP A 104 9.06 -0.30 9.25
N SER A 105 9.26 0.47 10.34
CA SER A 105 9.62 1.90 10.28
C SER A 105 11.12 2.17 10.16
N MET A 106 11.96 1.19 10.50
CA MET A 106 13.42 1.36 10.51
C MET A 106 14.07 1.12 9.15
N LEU A 107 13.34 0.53 8.21
CA LEU A 107 13.82 0.15 6.88
C LEU A 107 13.06 0.91 5.80
N ALA A 108 13.67 1.04 4.61
CA ALA A 108 13.01 1.65 3.44
C ALA A 108 11.98 0.73 2.78
N LEU A 109 11.04 0.20 3.59
CA LEU A 109 10.02 -0.75 3.15
C LEU A 109 8.72 -0.05 2.73
N ILE A 110 8.02 -0.68 1.78
CA ILE A 110 6.74 -0.19 1.25
C ILE A 110 5.62 -0.34 2.29
N ASP A 111 5.77 -1.28 3.23
CA ASP A 111 4.68 -1.84 4.03
C ASP A 111 3.97 -0.80 4.90
N VAL A 112 4.70 0.11 5.53
CA VAL A 112 4.13 1.22 6.33
C VAL A 112 3.28 2.13 5.46
N THR A 113 3.83 2.60 4.34
CA THR A 113 3.14 3.52 3.44
C THR A 113 1.93 2.87 2.78
N PHE A 114 2.05 1.59 2.39
CA PHE A 114 0.94 0.83 1.85
C PHE A 114 -0.18 0.65 2.89
N SER A 115 0.16 0.31 4.14
CA SER A 115 -0.80 0.18 5.23
C SER A 115 -1.51 1.50 5.53
N TRP A 116 -0.79 2.61 5.50
CA TRP A 116 -1.37 3.94 5.62
C TRP A 116 -2.38 4.25 4.51
N VAL A 117 -2.01 3.99 3.25
CA VAL A 117 -2.89 4.19 2.08
C VAL A 117 -4.17 3.35 2.20
N VAL A 118 -4.04 2.07 2.56
CA VAL A 118 -5.18 1.16 2.76
C VAL A 118 -6.06 1.63 3.93
N TYR A 119 -5.47 2.04 5.05
CA TYR A 119 -6.22 2.58 6.18
C TYR A 119 -7.00 3.84 5.80
N ALA A 120 -6.34 4.79 5.13
CA ALA A 120 -6.99 6.02 4.67
C ALA A 120 -8.14 5.72 3.69
N GLN A 121 -7.94 4.76 2.78
CA GLN A 121 -8.94 4.27 1.85
C GLN A 121 -10.19 3.74 2.58
N ILE A 122 -10.00 2.85 3.56
CA ILE A 122 -11.10 2.27 4.36
C ILE A 122 -11.85 3.37 5.11
N MET A 123 -11.13 4.25 5.77
CA MET A 123 -11.73 5.31 6.58
C MET A 123 -12.50 6.34 5.73
N LEU A 124 -11.97 6.73 4.58
CA LEU A 124 -12.67 7.65 3.67
C LEU A 124 -13.93 6.99 3.07
N LEU A 125 -13.82 5.73 2.67
CA LEU A 125 -14.98 4.97 2.18
C LEU A 125 -16.05 4.85 3.27
N TYR A 126 -15.67 4.56 4.52
CA TYR A 126 -16.57 4.46 5.66
C TYR A 126 -17.23 5.81 5.99
N GLU A 127 -16.45 6.88 6.17
CA GLU A 127 -16.96 8.18 6.59
C GLU A 127 -17.90 8.82 5.57
N HIS A 128 -17.51 8.81 4.30
CA HIS A 128 -18.35 9.35 3.23
C HIS A 128 -19.55 8.43 2.95
N GLY A 129 -19.35 7.11 3.00
CA GLY A 129 -20.44 6.15 2.83
C GLY A 129 -21.51 6.29 3.92
N ARG A 130 -21.10 6.45 5.19
CA ARG A 130 -21.99 6.69 6.33
C ARG A 130 -22.79 8.00 6.18
N ARG A 131 -22.20 9.02 5.57
CA ARG A 131 -22.86 10.31 5.29
C ARG A 131 -23.73 10.29 4.03
N GLY A 132 -23.71 9.17 3.27
CA GLY A 132 -24.45 9.02 2.01
C GLY A 132 -23.78 9.71 0.81
N ASP A 133 -22.59 10.26 0.96
CA ASP A 133 -21.81 10.90 -0.11
C ASP A 133 -20.99 9.85 -0.89
N TRP A 134 -21.68 9.05 -1.67
CA TRP A 134 -21.10 7.90 -2.36
C TRP A 134 -20.12 8.30 -3.48
N TRP A 135 -20.24 9.50 -4.05
CA TRP A 135 -19.29 9.99 -5.02
C TRP A 135 -17.90 10.21 -4.39
N LYS A 136 -17.86 10.87 -3.24
CA LYS A 136 -16.60 11.03 -2.52
C LYS A 136 -16.10 9.71 -1.93
N ALA A 137 -17.01 8.87 -1.42
CA ALA A 137 -16.67 7.56 -0.89
C ALA A 137 -15.90 6.72 -1.91
N PHE A 138 -16.49 6.49 -3.08
CA PHE A 138 -15.85 5.69 -4.12
C PHE A 138 -14.71 6.44 -4.81
N GLY A 139 -14.86 7.75 -5.06
CA GLY A 139 -13.82 8.55 -5.68
C GLY A 139 -12.49 8.47 -4.94
N TRP A 140 -12.50 8.75 -3.63
CA TRP A 140 -11.30 8.64 -2.81
C TRP A 140 -10.81 7.20 -2.64
N ALA A 141 -11.72 6.24 -2.43
CA ALA A 141 -11.34 4.86 -2.29
C ALA A 141 -10.60 4.34 -3.53
N TYR A 142 -11.13 4.58 -4.73
CA TYR A 142 -10.49 4.15 -5.97
C TYR A 142 -9.23 4.94 -6.32
N ALA A 143 -9.15 6.24 -5.98
CA ALA A 143 -7.92 7.00 -6.13
C ALA A 143 -6.80 6.43 -5.27
N LEU A 144 -7.08 6.11 -4.00
CA LEU A 144 -6.11 5.46 -3.10
C LEU A 144 -5.83 4.00 -3.50
N THR A 145 -6.79 3.29 -4.11
CA THR A 145 -6.53 1.97 -4.70
C THR A 145 -5.51 2.06 -5.83
N ALA A 146 -5.61 3.06 -6.71
CA ALA A 146 -4.62 3.27 -7.77
C ALA A 146 -3.23 3.53 -7.17
N VAL A 147 -3.12 4.40 -6.16
CA VAL A 147 -1.87 4.64 -5.41
C VAL A 147 -1.36 3.35 -4.76
N GLY A 148 -2.21 2.61 -4.06
CA GLY A 148 -1.86 1.35 -3.42
C GLY A 148 -1.41 0.28 -4.43
N PHE A 149 -2.06 0.22 -5.60
CA PHE A 149 -1.64 -0.67 -6.67
C PHE A 149 -0.25 -0.29 -7.19
N MET A 150 -0.01 0.98 -7.43
CA MET A 150 1.30 1.47 -7.87
C MET A 150 2.40 1.30 -6.81
N LEU A 151 2.05 1.12 -5.53
CA LEU A 151 2.98 0.76 -4.45
C LEU A 151 3.26 -0.75 -4.39
N LYS A 152 2.20 -1.59 -4.37
CA LYS A 152 2.34 -3.01 -3.99
C LYS A 152 1.68 -3.99 -4.96
N GLY A 153 0.93 -3.51 -5.96
CA GLY A 153 0.26 -4.34 -6.96
C GLY A 153 -1.10 -4.90 -6.50
N LEU A 154 -1.37 -6.16 -6.86
CA LEU A 154 -2.68 -6.81 -6.67
C LEU A 154 -3.27 -6.78 -5.25
N PRO A 155 -2.48 -6.82 -4.16
CA PRO A 155 -3.03 -6.69 -2.81
C PRO A 155 -3.93 -5.46 -2.62
N ALA A 156 -3.64 -4.33 -3.28
CA ALA A 156 -4.49 -3.14 -3.20
C ALA A 156 -5.92 -3.37 -3.71
N ILE A 157 -6.05 -4.13 -4.79
CA ILE A 157 -7.38 -4.48 -5.36
C ILE A 157 -8.15 -5.39 -4.40
N VAL A 158 -7.46 -6.34 -3.78
CA VAL A 158 -8.08 -7.24 -2.78
C VAL A 158 -8.60 -6.43 -1.60
N PHE A 159 -7.78 -5.54 -1.03
CA PHE A 159 -8.22 -4.66 0.07
C PHE A 159 -9.38 -3.76 -0.33
N GLN A 160 -9.39 -3.22 -1.56
CA GLN A 160 -10.51 -2.43 -2.07
C GLN A 160 -11.79 -3.26 -2.13
N GLY A 161 -11.74 -4.45 -2.72
CA GLY A 161 -12.90 -5.34 -2.82
C GLY A 161 -13.48 -5.69 -1.44
N LEU A 162 -12.61 -6.11 -0.51
CA LEU A 162 -13.00 -6.43 0.86
C LEU A 162 -13.59 -5.21 1.59
N SER A 163 -12.99 -4.04 1.43
CA SER A 163 -13.47 -2.81 2.06
C SER A 163 -14.83 -2.37 1.55
N VAL A 164 -15.02 -2.41 0.23
CA VAL A 164 -16.32 -2.10 -0.39
C VAL A 164 -17.38 -3.09 0.10
N PHE A 165 -17.08 -4.39 0.07
CA PHE A 165 -17.99 -5.42 0.55
C PHE A 165 -18.37 -5.21 2.01
N ALA A 166 -17.39 -5.01 2.89
CA ALA A 166 -17.62 -4.82 4.31
C ALA A 166 -18.46 -3.56 4.61
N ILE A 167 -18.16 -2.44 3.95
CA ILE A 167 -18.84 -1.17 4.21
C ILE A 167 -20.24 -1.15 3.62
N LEU A 168 -20.45 -1.69 2.44
CA LEU A 168 -21.80 -1.83 1.88
C LEU A 168 -22.67 -2.79 2.70
N GLY A 169 -22.09 -3.86 3.24
CA GLY A 169 -22.75 -4.76 4.18
C GLY A 169 -23.11 -4.07 5.50
N TRP A 170 -22.17 -3.37 6.11
CA TRP A 170 -22.35 -2.63 7.36
C TRP A 170 -23.43 -1.55 7.25
N THR A 171 -23.38 -0.77 6.17
CA THR A 171 -24.34 0.33 5.91
C THR A 171 -25.64 -0.16 5.28
N ARG A 172 -25.76 -1.47 4.98
CA ARG A 172 -26.88 -2.08 4.23
C ARG A 172 -27.19 -1.38 2.90
N SER A 173 -26.15 -0.90 2.23
CA SER A 173 -26.25 -0.04 1.04
C SER A 173 -25.85 -0.75 -0.26
N TRP A 174 -26.14 -2.03 -0.41
CA TRP A 174 -25.74 -2.87 -1.56
C TRP A 174 -26.12 -2.30 -2.93
N LYS A 175 -27.21 -1.51 -3.00
CA LYS A 175 -27.63 -0.84 -4.24
C LYS A 175 -26.56 0.12 -4.77
N GLN A 176 -25.69 0.63 -3.92
CA GLN A 176 -24.61 1.55 -4.31
C GLN A 176 -23.53 0.88 -5.15
N PHE A 177 -23.40 -0.45 -5.05
CA PHE A 177 -22.46 -1.22 -5.87
C PHE A 177 -22.71 -1.06 -7.37
N PHE A 178 -23.98 -0.94 -7.78
CA PHE A 178 -24.37 -0.79 -9.18
C PHE A 178 -24.56 0.67 -9.62
N ARG A 179 -24.28 1.63 -8.76
CA ARG A 179 -24.46 3.05 -9.08
C ARG A 179 -23.32 3.64 -9.89
N PRO A 180 -23.59 4.69 -10.68
CA PRO A 180 -22.55 5.38 -11.47
C PRO A 180 -21.34 5.82 -10.65
N ALA A 181 -21.53 6.24 -9.41
CA ALA A 181 -20.43 6.63 -8.53
C ALA A 181 -19.37 5.51 -8.36
N HIS A 182 -19.82 4.25 -8.17
CA HIS A 182 -18.92 3.11 -8.06
C HIS A 182 -18.26 2.76 -9.41
N LEU A 183 -19.07 2.66 -10.45
CA LEU A 183 -18.60 2.23 -11.79
C LEU A 183 -17.62 3.25 -12.38
N ILE A 184 -17.96 4.55 -12.36
CA ILE A 184 -17.11 5.60 -12.91
C ILE A 184 -15.80 5.72 -12.13
N SER A 185 -15.84 5.66 -10.81
CA SER A 185 -14.62 5.68 -9.99
C SER A 185 -13.74 4.45 -10.26
N GLY A 186 -14.34 3.26 -10.41
CA GLY A 186 -13.62 2.05 -10.80
C GLY A 186 -12.98 2.13 -12.18
N ILE A 187 -13.73 2.64 -13.17
CA ILE A 187 -13.22 2.87 -14.53
C ILE A 187 -12.09 3.90 -14.50
N GLY A 188 -12.20 4.98 -13.72
CA GLY A 188 -11.15 5.97 -13.56
C GLY A 188 -9.86 5.37 -12.98
N CYS A 189 -9.98 4.54 -11.94
CA CYS A 189 -8.84 3.79 -11.40
C CYS A 189 -8.20 2.88 -12.46
N LEU A 190 -9.01 2.09 -13.15
CA LEU A 190 -8.54 1.21 -14.21
C LEU A 190 -7.85 1.98 -15.33
N ALA A 191 -8.41 3.12 -15.76
CA ALA A 191 -7.83 3.96 -16.80
C ALA A 191 -6.42 4.46 -16.41
N ILE A 192 -6.21 4.88 -15.17
CA ILE A 192 -4.89 5.30 -14.67
C ILE A 192 -3.89 4.15 -14.77
N LEU A 193 -4.28 2.95 -14.34
CA LEU A 193 -3.42 1.77 -14.39
C LEU A 193 -3.13 1.34 -15.84
N VAL A 194 -4.15 1.35 -16.68
CA VAL A 194 -4.00 1.01 -18.11
C VAL A 194 -3.06 1.99 -18.81
N LEU A 195 -3.19 3.29 -18.57
CA LEU A 195 -2.30 4.31 -19.15
C LEU A 195 -0.85 4.08 -18.74
N TYR A 196 -0.60 3.76 -17.45
CA TYR A 196 0.76 3.43 -17.00
C TYR A 196 1.29 2.17 -17.69
N TYR A 197 0.55 1.07 -17.69
CA TYR A 197 1.01 -0.19 -18.27
C TYR A 197 1.06 -0.16 -19.79
N TRP A 198 0.26 0.67 -20.44
CA TRP A 198 0.40 0.91 -21.88
C TRP A 198 1.76 1.52 -22.19
N GLN A 199 2.17 2.57 -21.48
CA GLN A 199 3.50 3.15 -21.66
C GLN A 199 4.63 2.19 -21.24
N TYR A 200 4.39 1.37 -20.21
CA TYR A 200 5.32 0.34 -19.77
C TYR A 200 5.53 -0.76 -20.84
N SER A 201 4.50 -1.05 -21.64
CA SER A 201 4.55 -2.06 -22.69
C SER A 201 5.54 -1.77 -23.82
N GLU A 202 5.97 -0.51 -23.96
CA GLU A 202 7.03 -0.12 -24.91
C GLU A 202 8.41 -0.65 -24.50
N TYR A 203 8.59 -1.01 -23.24
CA TYR A 203 9.87 -1.46 -22.68
C TYR A 203 9.87 -2.95 -22.35
N VAL A 204 8.74 -3.49 -21.94
CA VAL A 204 8.64 -4.87 -21.42
C VAL A 204 7.34 -5.52 -21.87
N ASP A 205 7.41 -6.81 -22.17
CA ASP A 205 6.26 -7.65 -22.49
C ASP A 205 5.29 -7.73 -21.30
N LEU A 206 4.05 -7.28 -21.50
CA LEU A 206 3.01 -7.24 -20.48
C LEU A 206 2.61 -8.63 -19.97
N GLU A 207 2.75 -9.69 -20.79
CA GLU A 207 2.47 -11.06 -20.32
C GLU A 207 3.44 -11.45 -19.20
N LYS A 208 4.74 -11.12 -19.36
CA LYS A 208 5.75 -11.36 -18.33
C LYS A 208 5.45 -10.58 -17.06
N VAL A 209 5.03 -9.32 -17.19
CA VAL A 209 4.65 -8.46 -16.06
C VAL A 209 3.44 -9.04 -15.32
N ALA A 210 2.37 -9.34 -16.04
CA ALA A 210 1.16 -9.91 -15.46
C ALA A 210 1.46 -11.24 -14.74
N ARG A 211 2.16 -12.14 -15.40
CA ARG A 211 2.57 -13.41 -14.83
C ARG A 211 3.39 -13.22 -13.54
N ARG A 212 4.32 -12.26 -13.53
CA ARG A 212 5.14 -11.98 -12.33
C ARG A 212 4.33 -11.41 -11.19
N LEU A 213 3.43 -10.45 -11.46
CA LEU A 213 2.52 -9.89 -10.46
C LEU A 213 1.63 -10.96 -9.82
N PHE A 214 1.10 -11.89 -10.62
CA PHE A 214 0.31 -13.02 -10.10
C PHE A 214 1.15 -13.97 -9.25
N ILE A 215 2.34 -14.33 -9.69
CA ILE A 215 3.27 -15.20 -8.93
C ILE A 215 3.62 -14.54 -7.59
N GLU A 216 4.04 -13.27 -7.59
CA GLU A 216 4.43 -12.56 -6.37
C GLU A 216 3.25 -12.40 -5.39
N SER A 217 2.05 -12.16 -5.90
CA SER A 217 0.85 -12.09 -5.08
C SER A 217 0.41 -13.46 -4.57
N GLY A 218 0.58 -14.50 -5.39
CA GLY A 218 0.20 -15.87 -5.06
C GLY A 218 1.10 -16.54 -4.00
N LYS A 219 2.37 -16.14 -3.89
CA LYS A 219 3.33 -16.72 -2.93
C LYS A 219 2.86 -16.70 -1.46
N ARG A 220 1.96 -15.79 -1.12
CA ARG A 220 1.44 -15.60 0.25
C ARG A 220 -0.02 -16.06 0.40
N THR A 221 -0.53 -16.85 -0.53
CA THR A 221 -1.91 -17.33 -0.53
C THR A 221 -1.98 -18.84 -0.32
N ALA A 222 -3.17 -19.34 -0.01
CA ALA A 222 -3.46 -20.77 0.11
C ALA A 222 -3.09 -21.60 -1.14
N VAL A 223 -2.97 -20.95 -2.30
CA VAL A 223 -2.56 -21.60 -3.56
C VAL A 223 -1.11 -22.06 -3.51
N ALA A 224 -0.23 -21.33 -2.80
CA ALA A 224 1.18 -21.69 -2.68
C ALA A 224 1.48 -22.70 -1.54
N HIS A 225 0.69 -22.63 -0.44
CA HIS A 225 0.98 -23.37 0.79
C HIS A 225 0.02 -24.52 1.06
N GLY A 226 -1.03 -24.71 0.24
CA GLY A 226 -2.05 -25.71 0.48
C GLY A 226 -3.06 -25.31 1.57
N PHE A 227 -4.20 -26.00 1.58
CA PHE A 227 -5.32 -25.65 2.47
C PHE A 227 -5.01 -25.90 3.96
N GLY A 228 -4.24 -26.97 4.27
CA GLY A 228 -3.88 -27.32 5.66
C GLY A 228 -2.95 -26.29 6.33
N GLU A 229 -1.88 -25.89 5.64
CA GLU A 229 -0.96 -24.86 6.15
C GLU A 229 -1.65 -23.50 6.26
N SER A 230 -2.52 -23.16 5.31
CA SER A 230 -3.30 -21.92 5.36
C SER A 230 -4.28 -21.90 6.53
N ALA A 231 -4.90 -23.02 6.88
CA ALA A 231 -5.75 -23.15 8.06
C ALA A 231 -4.96 -23.00 9.37
N GLN A 232 -3.77 -23.60 9.45
CA GLN A 232 -2.88 -23.42 10.60
C GLN A 232 -2.44 -21.96 10.75
N HIS A 233 -2.03 -21.31 9.66
CA HIS A 233 -1.70 -19.88 9.66
C HIS A 233 -2.87 -19.01 10.10
N PHE A 234 -4.09 -19.31 9.64
CA PHE A 234 -5.28 -18.59 10.05
C PHE A 234 -5.56 -18.70 11.55
N LEU A 235 -5.31 -19.86 12.15
CA LEU A 235 -5.47 -20.09 13.59
C LEU A 235 -4.33 -19.47 14.41
N ALA A 236 -3.10 -19.45 13.89
CA ALA A 236 -1.93 -18.85 14.54
C ALA A 236 -1.95 -17.31 14.45
N PHE A 237 -2.53 -16.75 13.39
CA PHE A 237 -2.50 -15.33 13.09
C PHE A 237 -2.96 -14.41 14.24
N PRO A 238 -4.04 -14.68 15.01
CA PRO A 238 -4.42 -13.84 16.14
C PRO A 238 -3.34 -13.76 17.22
N PHE A 239 -2.59 -14.86 17.45
CA PHE A 239 -1.50 -14.91 18.44
C PHE A 239 -0.28 -14.15 17.93
N GLU A 240 0.08 -14.31 16.66
CA GLU A 240 1.15 -13.56 16.00
C GLU A 240 0.84 -12.06 16.03
N MET A 241 -0.41 -11.67 15.73
CA MET A 241 -0.85 -10.28 15.80
C MET A 241 -0.76 -9.75 17.24
N GLY A 242 -1.20 -10.54 18.25
CA GLY A 242 -1.06 -10.16 19.66
C GLY A 242 0.41 -9.87 20.04
N TYR A 243 1.34 -10.73 19.60
CA TYR A 243 2.76 -10.49 19.81
C TYR A 243 3.28 -9.22 19.12
N HIS A 244 2.85 -8.97 17.88
CA HIS A 244 3.25 -7.80 17.12
C HIS A 244 2.67 -6.48 17.66
N PHE A 245 1.57 -6.54 18.40
CA PHE A 245 0.97 -5.36 19.03
C PHE A 245 1.57 -5.01 20.39
N LEU A 246 2.42 -5.86 20.97
CA LEU A 246 3.10 -5.48 22.21
C LEU A 246 3.83 -4.14 22.04
N PRO A 247 3.83 -3.27 23.08
CA PRO A 247 3.35 -3.49 24.47
C PRO A 247 1.88 -3.11 24.73
N TRP A 248 1.05 -2.88 23.73
CA TRP A 248 -0.36 -2.43 23.84
C TRP A 248 -1.37 -3.58 23.97
#